data_3fad33ceedb22ac28d87752d59418bb4
#
_entry.id   3fad33ceedb22ac28d87752d59418bb4
#
_cell.length_a   1.000
_cell.length_b   1.000
_cell.length_c   1.000
_cell.angle_alpha   90.00
_cell.angle_beta   90.00
_cell.angle_gamma   90.00
#
_symmetry.space_group_name_H-M   'P 1'
#
loop_
_entity.id
_entity.type
_entity.pdbx_description
1 polymer ?
#
loop_
_entity_poly.entity_id
_entity_poly.type
_entity_poly.pdbx_seq_one_letter_code
_entity_poly.pdbx_strand_id
1 'polypeptide(L)'
;EVWRVNPDGELRDHFRKLKYVFQTEEEWFFRHYASMDVPAKAKNTFLEECRTEIETTRAKINVDAIPFSNIWMASQLSGKLPDESILHVGILNSLRSWNYFNIPGSVHFQCNTGGFGIDGPISALVGASFNAPQKISFLVVGDLAFFYDLNALGNHYIKNNIRILLVNNGEGIEFKNYLHPAFKFGDAANEYFAARGHFG
;
A
#
# COMPACT_ATOMS: atom_id res chain seq x y z
N GLU A 1 22.18 -7.18 -7.27
CA GLU A 1 23.02 -6.19 -7.98
C GLU A 1 22.13 -5.02 -8.36
N VAL A 2 22.68 -3.79 -8.28
CA VAL A 2 21.98 -2.54 -8.61
C VAL A 2 22.73 -1.86 -9.75
N TRP A 3 22.02 -1.36 -10.71
CA TRP A 3 22.52 -0.53 -11.79
C TRP A 3 21.91 0.86 -11.65
N ARG A 4 22.72 1.88 -11.78
CA ARG A 4 22.27 3.26 -11.78
C ARG A 4 22.38 3.83 -13.18
N VAL A 5 21.29 4.36 -13.69
CA VAL A 5 21.23 5.09 -14.96
C VAL A 5 20.83 6.51 -14.63
N ASN A 6 21.66 7.47 -14.98
CA ASN A 6 21.37 8.88 -14.74
C ASN A 6 22.38 9.76 -15.52
N PRO A 7 21.96 10.90 -16.09
CA PRO A 7 22.83 11.82 -16.81
C PRO A 7 24.00 12.40 -16.00
N ASP A 8 23.84 12.47 -14.66
CA ASP A 8 24.87 13.01 -13.76
C ASP A 8 26.10 12.10 -13.61
N GLY A 9 25.96 10.80 -13.85
CA GLY A 9 27.04 9.83 -13.68
C GLY A 9 27.55 9.64 -12.25
N GLU A 10 26.88 10.23 -11.24
CA GLU A 10 27.34 10.17 -9.86
C GLU A 10 27.23 8.76 -9.26
N LEU A 11 28.20 8.43 -8.37
CA LEU A 11 28.19 7.19 -7.61
C LEU A 11 27.28 7.35 -6.38
N ARG A 12 26.08 6.79 -6.44
CA ARG A 12 25.13 6.76 -5.31
C ARG A 12 24.71 5.32 -5.01
N ASP A 13 25.24 4.76 -3.95
CA ASP A 13 24.99 3.36 -3.56
C ASP A 13 24.20 3.25 -2.24
N HIS A 14 22.92 3.59 -2.28
CA HIS A 14 22.03 3.53 -1.11
C HIS A 14 21.83 2.10 -0.60
N PHE A 15 21.94 1.10 -1.50
CA PHE A 15 21.70 -0.31 -1.16
C PHE A 15 22.99 -1.09 -0.88
N ARG A 16 24.16 -0.46 -1.00
CA ARG A 16 25.50 -1.10 -0.92
C ARG A 16 25.61 -2.30 -1.89
N LYS A 17 25.04 -2.17 -3.08
CA LYS A 17 24.98 -3.21 -4.12
C LYS A 17 25.15 -2.66 -5.52
N LEU A 18 25.57 -1.40 -5.64
CA LEU A 18 25.82 -0.76 -6.92
C LEU A 18 26.95 -1.47 -7.65
N LYS A 19 26.70 -1.84 -8.91
CA LYS A 19 27.68 -2.53 -9.75
C LYS A 19 28.08 -1.72 -10.97
N TYR A 20 27.12 -1.05 -11.60
CA TYR A 20 27.36 -0.23 -12.77
C TYR A 20 26.66 1.12 -12.64
N VAL A 21 27.31 2.15 -13.16
CA VAL A 21 26.73 3.47 -13.39
C VAL A 21 26.80 3.77 -14.87
N PHE A 22 25.66 4.07 -15.46
CA PHE A 22 25.53 4.47 -16.86
C PHE A 22 25.23 5.97 -16.88
N GLN A 23 26.17 6.76 -17.35
CA GLN A 23 25.97 8.20 -17.52
C GLN A 23 25.26 8.47 -18.85
N THR A 24 23.95 8.41 -18.82
CA THR A 24 23.09 8.58 -19.99
C THR A 24 21.65 8.87 -19.55
N GLU A 25 20.86 9.38 -20.50
CA GLU A 25 19.41 9.51 -20.31
C GLU A 25 18.75 8.14 -20.18
N GLU A 26 17.78 8.04 -19.27
CA GLU A 26 17.07 6.78 -18.97
C GLU A 26 16.31 6.27 -20.21
N GLU A 27 15.68 7.17 -20.97
CA GLU A 27 14.96 6.82 -22.19
C GLU A 27 15.88 6.15 -23.22
N TRP A 28 17.08 6.69 -23.42
CA TRP A 28 18.05 6.12 -24.34
C TRP A 28 18.49 4.73 -23.87
N PHE A 29 18.80 4.58 -22.57
CA PHE A 29 19.20 3.32 -21.99
C PHE A 29 18.15 2.22 -22.20
N PHE A 30 16.89 2.50 -21.86
CA PHE A 30 15.84 1.51 -22.02
C PHE A 30 15.52 1.20 -23.48
N ARG A 31 15.52 2.19 -24.36
CA ARG A 31 15.36 1.95 -25.80
C ARG A 31 16.45 1.05 -26.36
N HIS A 32 17.72 1.30 -25.98
CA HIS A 32 18.86 0.51 -26.42
C HIS A 32 18.69 -0.96 -26.03
N TYR A 33 18.42 -1.24 -24.76
CA TYR A 33 18.24 -2.62 -24.31
C TYR A 33 16.97 -3.27 -24.83
N ALA A 34 15.88 -2.52 -25.00
CA ALA A 34 14.64 -3.03 -25.58
C ALA A 34 14.80 -3.42 -27.09
N SER A 35 15.73 -2.78 -27.79
CA SER A 35 16.01 -3.08 -29.20
C SER A 35 16.96 -4.27 -29.39
N MET A 36 17.57 -4.78 -28.32
CA MET A 36 18.47 -5.91 -28.41
C MET A 36 17.66 -7.22 -28.59
N ASP A 37 18.01 -7.98 -29.60
CA ASP A 37 17.51 -9.34 -29.75
C ASP A 37 18.21 -10.26 -28.74
N VAL A 38 17.59 -10.44 -27.58
CA VAL A 38 18.11 -11.30 -26.53
C VAL A 38 17.54 -12.69 -26.73
N PRO A 39 18.36 -13.72 -26.93
CA PRO A 39 17.88 -15.08 -27.04
C PRO A 39 16.94 -15.42 -25.88
N ALA A 40 15.78 -16.00 -26.18
CA ALA A 40 14.85 -16.44 -25.14
C ALA A 40 15.60 -17.32 -24.13
N LYS A 41 15.87 -16.80 -22.96
CA LYS A 41 16.43 -17.58 -21.86
C LYS A 41 15.43 -18.65 -21.44
N ALA A 42 15.95 -19.70 -20.81
CA ALA A 42 15.15 -20.73 -20.18
C ALA A 42 13.94 -20.11 -19.45
N LYS A 43 12.80 -20.79 -19.51
CA LYS A 43 11.52 -20.37 -18.92
C LYS A 43 11.76 -19.73 -17.54
N ASN A 44 11.39 -18.48 -17.40
CA ASN A 44 11.53 -17.80 -16.12
C ASN A 44 10.41 -18.26 -15.17
N THR A 45 10.73 -19.12 -14.23
CA THR A 45 9.78 -19.70 -13.25
C THR A 45 9.52 -18.78 -12.07
N PHE A 46 10.29 -17.70 -11.91
CA PHE A 46 10.21 -16.83 -10.74
C PHE A 46 8.80 -16.31 -10.45
N LEU A 47 8.06 -15.88 -11.46
CA LEU A 47 6.69 -15.42 -11.27
C LEU A 47 5.76 -16.55 -10.80
N GLU A 48 5.93 -17.76 -11.36
CA GLU A 48 5.15 -18.95 -10.97
C GLU A 48 5.48 -19.37 -9.54
N GLU A 49 6.75 -19.34 -9.16
CA GLU A 49 7.21 -19.60 -7.80
C GLU A 49 6.62 -18.61 -6.80
N CYS A 50 6.66 -17.28 -7.11
CA CYS A 50 6.04 -16.26 -6.29
C CYS A 50 4.53 -16.46 -6.12
N ARG A 51 3.82 -16.79 -7.19
CA ARG A 51 2.38 -17.10 -7.14
C ARG A 51 2.08 -18.29 -6.24
N THR A 52 2.82 -19.37 -6.41
CA THR A 52 2.68 -20.59 -5.60
C THR A 52 2.92 -20.30 -4.12
N GLU A 53 3.94 -19.50 -3.78
CA GLU A 53 4.24 -19.13 -2.40
C GLU A 53 3.12 -18.27 -1.79
N ILE A 54 2.59 -17.31 -2.56
CA ILE A 54 1.46 -16.48 -2.14
C ILE A 54 0.22 -17.35 -1.89
N GLU A 55 -0.12 -18.24 -2.79
CA GLU A 55 -1.27 -19.15 -2.66
C GLU A 55 -1.10 -20.11 -1.47
N THR A 56 0.09 -20.66 -1.29
CA THR A 56 0.43 -21.51 -0.15
C THR A 56 0.30 -20.78 1.18
N THR A 57 0.75 -19.53 1.22
CA THR A 57 0.65 -18.68 2.41
C THR A 57 -0.80 -18.33 2.72
N ARG A 58 -1.58 -17.96 1.72
CA ARG A 58 -3.01 -17.66 1.86
C ARG A 58 -3.82 -18.87 2.32
N ALA A 59 -3.51 -20.05 1.82
CA ALA A 59 -4.20 -21.30 2.20
C ALA A 59 -4.01 -21.65 3.70
N LYS A 60 -2.98 -21.13 4.34
CA LYS A 60 -2.76 -21.31 5.81
C LYS A 60 -3.65 -20.40 6.66
N ILE A 61 -4.30 -19.40 6.07
CA ILE A 61 -5.14 -18.46 6.79
C ILE A 61 -6.50 -19.12 7.07
N ASN A 62 -6.76 -19.45 8.32
CA ASN A 62 -8.09 -19.89 8.75
C ASN A 62 -8.96 -18.66 9.04
N VAL A 63 -9.74 -18.23 8.03
CA VAL A 63 -10.58 -17.03 8.11
C VAL A 63 -11.59 -17.09 9.25
N ASP A 64 -12.13 -18.25 9.53
CA ASP A 64 -13.14 -18.45 10.59
C ASP A 64 -12.56 -18.29 12.01
N ALA A 65 -11.25 -18.46 12.15
CA ALA A 65 -10.55 -18.29 13.42
C ALA A 65 -10.02 -16.85 13.64
N ILE A 66 -10.15 -15.96 12.64
CA ILE A 66 -9.68 -14.58 12.79
C ILE A 66 -10.66 -13.79 13.66
N PRO A 67 -10.23 -13.22 14.80
CA PRO A 67 -11.08 -12.36 15.61
C PRO A 67 -11.42 -11.06 14.85
N PHE A 68 -12.48 -10.36 15.29
CA PHE A 68 -12.84 -9.07 14.74
C PHE A 68 -11.63 -8.11 14.75
N SER A 69 -11.19 -7.70 13.58
CA SER A 69 -9.94 -6.96 13.38
C SER A 69 -9.88 -6.40 11.96
N ASN A 70 -8.87 -5.58 11.65
CA ASN A 70 -8.64 -5.08 10.29
C ASN A 70 -8.47 -6.22 9.27
N ILE A 71 -7.72 -7.27 9.63
CA ILE A 71 -7.55 -8.44 8.76
C ILE A 71 -8.86 -9.22 8.58
N TRP A 72 -9.69 -9.33 9.64
CA TRP A 72 -11.01 -9.93 9.54
C TRP A 72 -11.92 -9.12 8.59
N MET A 73 -11.95 -7.79 8.73
CA MET A 73 -12.71 -6.93 7.82
C MET A 73 -12.25 -7.08 6.37
N ALA A 74 -10.95 -7.16 6.14
CA ALA A 74 -10.37 -7.41 4.82
C ALA A 74 -10.84 -8.76 4.25
N SER A 75 -10.84 -9.83 5.07
CA SER A 75 -11.31 -11.16 4.64
C SER A 75 -12.77 -11.18 4.22
N GLN A 76 -13.60 -10.38 4.89
CA GLN A 76 -15.05 -10.31 4.63
C GLN A 76 -15.41 -9.43 3.44
N LEU A 77 -14.62 -8.43 3.13
CA LEU A 77 -15.00 -7.36 2.20
C LEU A 77 -14.22 -7.37 0.88
N SER A 78 -12.97 -7.85 0.87
CA SER A 78 -12.08 -7.72 -0.30
C SER A 78 -12.68 -8.30 -1.59
N GLY A 79 -13.28 -9.48 -1.50
CA GLY A 79 -13.92 -10.14 -2.66
C GLY A 79 -15.32 -9.62 -3.02
N LYS A 80 -15.87 -8.67 -2.25
CA LYS A 80 -17.23 -8.15 -2.43
C LYS A 80 -17.27 -6.73 -2.99
N LEU A 81 -16.12 -6.20 -3.35
CA LEU A 81 -16.04 -4.86 -3.95
C LEU A 81 -16.73 -4.88 -5.32
N PRO A 82 -17.53 -3.85 -5.64
CA PRO A 82 -18.16 -3.73 -6.95
C PRO A 82 -17.11 -3.65 -8.07
N ASP A 83 -17.46 -4.23 -9.21
CA ASP A 83 -16.63 -4.13 -10.41
C ASP A 83 -16.33 -2.66 -10.76
N GLU A 84 -15.16 -2.42 -11.36
CA GLU A 84 -14.69 -1.12 -11.82
C GLU A 84 -14.59 -0.06 -10.70
N SER A 85 -14.76 -0.42 -9.43
CA SER A 85 -14.59 0.52 -8.31
C SER A 85 -13.11 0.90 -8.10
N ILE A 86 -12.89 1.96 -7.35
CA ILE A 86 -11.58 2.40 -6.88
C ILE A 86 -11.46 1.99 -5.41
N LEU A 87 -10.39 1.30 -5.06
CA LEU A 87 -10.05 1.01 -3.67
C LEU A 87 -8.73 1.68 -3.31
N HIS A 88 -8.78 2.65 -2.41
CA HIS A 88 -7.59 3.22 -1.80
C HIS A 88 -7.45 2.68 -0.37
N VAL A 89 -6.27 2.21 -0.01
CA VAL A 89 -5.98 1.75 1.35
C VAL A 89 -4.88 2.59 1.98
N GLY A 90 -5.06 2.92 3.26
CA GLY A 90 -4.00 3.53 4.05
C GLY A 90 -2.80 2.61 4.17
N ILE A 91 -1.59 3.19 4.17
CA ILE A 91 -0.34 2.44 4.34
C ILE A 91 -0.29 1.68 5.66
N LEU A 92 0.72 0.84 5.82
CA LEU A 92 1.01 0.06 7.01
C LEU A 92 -0.07 -1.02 7.27
N ASN A 93 -0.78 -0.97 8.40
CA ASN A 93 -1.64 -2.08 8.81
C ASN A 93 -2.86 -2.30 7.91
N SER A 94 -3.46 -1.25 7.34
CA SER A 94 -4.56 -1.41 6.38
C SER A 94 -4.07 -2.09 5.11
N LEU A 95 -2.99 -1.60 4.52
CA LEU A 95 -2.38 -2.21 3.34
C LEU A 95 -1.97 -3.67 3.60
N ARG A 96 -1.29 -3.95 4.70
CA ARG A 96 -0.85 -5.31 5.06
C ARG A 96 -2.03 -6.26 5.20
N SER A 97 -3.08 -5.85 5.91
CA SER A 97 -4.28 -6.68 6.13
C SER A 97 -5.01 -6.99 4.82
N TRP A 98 -5.17 -6.01 3.96
CA TRP A 98 -5.89 -6.17 2.71
C TRP A 98 -5.09 -6.94 1.66
N ASN A 99 -3.77 -6.88 1.70
CA ASN A 99 -2.89 -7.61 0.78
C ASN A 99 -2.91 -9.13 0.97
N TYR A 100 -3.45 -9.64 2.08
CA TYR A 100 -3.63 -11.08 2.27
C TYR A 100 -4.74 -11.68 1.40
N PHE A 101 -5.69 -10.88 0.94
CA PHE A 101 -6.89 -11.37 0.25
C PHE A 101 -6.93 -10.90 -1.19
N ASN A 102 -7.64 -11.69 -2.01
CA ASN A 102 -7.82 -11.33 -3.40
C ASN A 102 -8.83 -10.20 -3.55
N ILE A 103 -8.47 -9.21 -4.34
CA ILE A 103 -9.34 -8.12 -4.76
C ILE A 103 -9.71 -8.41 -6.22
N PRO A 104 -10.99 -8.22 -6.62
CA PRO A 104 -11.40 -8.42 -8.01
C PRO A 104 -10.49 -7.65 -8.98
N GLY A 105 -10.09 -8.29 -10.08
CA GLY A 105 -9.15 -7.69 -11.04
C GLY A 105 -9.66 -6.44 -11.75
N SER A 106 -10.98 -6.18 -11.71
CA SER A 106 -11.61 -4.96 -12.23
C SER A 106 -11.50 -3.77 -11.26
N VAL A 107 -11.16 -4.01 -9.99
CA VAL A 107 -11.01 -2.94 -8.97
C VAL A 107 -9.66 -2.27 -9.10
N HIS A 108 -9.65 -0.95 -9.21
CA HIS A 108 -8.43 -0.14 -9.24
C HIS A 108 -7.89 0.05 -7.82
N PHE A 109 -6.94 -0.82 -7.43
CA PHE A 109 -6.31 -0.79 -6.11
C PHE A 109 -5.16 0.20 -6.05
N GLN A 110 -5.16 1.08 -5.04
CA GLN A 110 -4.16 2.13 -4.82
C GLN A 110 -3.75 2.25 -3.35
N CYS A 111 -2.52 2.71 -3.12
CA CYS A 111 -2.00 3.05 -1.80
C CYS A 111 -0.91 4.12 -1.90
N ASN A 112 -0.82 5.02 -0.92
CA ASN A 112 0.17 6.11 -0.87
C ASN A 112 1.58 5.62 -0.46
N THR A 113 2.07 4.54 -1.06
CA THR A 113 3.38 3.97 -0.69
C THR A 113 4.56 4.86 -1.08
N GLY A 114 4.43 5.67 -2.12
CA GLY A 114 5.51 6.56 -2.59
C GLY A 114 5.88 7.66 -1.61
N GLY A 115 4.90 8.27 -0.96
CA GLY A 115 5.11 9.27 0.08
C GLY A 115 5.37 8.67 1.46
N PHE A 116 4.99 7.42 1.66
CA PHE A 116 5.12 6.66 2.91
C PHE A 116 4.63 7.42 4.15
N GLY A 117 3.57 8.21 4.00
CA GLY A 117 2.94 9.00 5.06
C GLY A 117 1.52 8.50 5.37
N ILE A 118 1.07 8.74 6.60
CA ILE A 118 -0.33 8.51 7.00
C ILE A 118 -1.21 9.73 6.70
N ASP A 119 -0.61 10.84 6.33
CA ASP A 119 -1.24 12.06 5.84
C ASP A 119 -1.58 11.92 4.35
N GLY A 120 -2.76 12.34 3.96
CA GLY A 120 -3.18 12.42 2.56
C GLY A 120 -3.97 11.25 1.95
N PRO A 121 -4.34 10.15 2.65
CA PRO A 121 -5.13 9.07 2.05
C PRO A 121 -6.54 9.51 1.65
N ILE A 122 -7.18 10.41 2.41
CA ILE A 122 -8.49 10.96 2.08
C ILE A 122 -8.36 11.91 0.88
N SER A 123 -7.40 12.82 0.89
CA SER A 123 -7.14 13.74 -0.21
C SER A 123 -6.87 13.01 -1.53
N ALA A 124 -6.08 11.93 -1.48
CA ALA A 124 -5.80 11.11 -2.65
C ALA A 124 -7.07 10.42 -3.20
N LEU A 125 -7.91 9.85 -2.33
CA LEU A 125 -9.18 9.27 -2.73
C LEU A 125 -10.13 10.33 -3.30
N VAL A 126 -10.26 11.47 -2.64
CA VAL A 126 -11.11 12.58 -3.09
C VAL A 126 -10.70 13.02 -4.50
N GLY A 127 -9.40 13.22 -4.74
CA GLY A 127 -8.87 13.55 -6.06
C GLY A 127 -9.21 12.47 -7.12
N ALA A 128 -9.02 11.20 -6.78
CA ALA A 128 -9.37 10.09 -7.68
C ALA A 128 -10.87 10.06 -7.98
N SER A 129 -11.73 10.32 -6.98
CA SER A 129 -13.17 10.33 -7.13
C SER A 129 -13.69 11.44 -8.05
N PHE A 130 -13.00 12.57 -8.11
CA PHE A 130 -13.33 13.65 -9.04
C PHE A 130 -13.03 13.28 -10.50
N ASN A 131 -11.95 12.55 -10.72
CA ASN A 131 -11.57 12.10 -12.05
C ASN A 131 -12.47 10.96 -12.58
N ALA A 132 -13.10 10.22 -11.68
CA ALA A 132 -13.98 9.10 -12.02
C ALA A 132 -15.33 9.16 -11.26
N PRO A 133 -16.14 10.20 -11.49
CA PRO A 133 -17.35 10.44 -10.69
C PRO A 133 -18.44 9.37 -10.85
N GLN A 134 -18.35 8.54 -11.88
CA GLN A 134 -19.25 7.40 -12.15
C GLN A 134 -18.84 6.14 -11.38
N LYS A 135 -17.61 6.09 -10.84
CA LYS A 135 -17.11 4.93 -10.09
C LYS A 135 -17.32 5.13 -8.59
N ILE A 136 -17.62 4.05 -7.88
CA ILE A 136 -17.59 4.09 -6.41
C ILE A 136 -16.12 4.04 -5.95
N SER A 137 -15.79 4.95 -5.07
CA SER A 137 -14.44 5.09 -4.53
C SER A 137 -14.44 4.73 -3.05
N PHE A 138 -13.72 3.67 -2.70
CA PHE A 138 -13.60 3.16 -1.34
C PHE A 138 -12.27 3.59 -0.72
N LEU A 139 -12.30 3.98 0.54
CA LEU A 139 -11.12 4.18 1.37
C LEU A 139 -11.17 3.22 2.56
N VAL A 140 -10.06 2.54 2.82
CA VAL A 140 -9.83 1.85 4.08
C VAL A 140 -8.69 2.54 4.80
N VAL A 141 -8.95 3.07 5.98
CA VAL A 141 -8.00 3.92 6.69
C VAL A 141 -8.11 3.73 8.20
N GLY A 142 -6.97 3.77 8.90
CA GLY A 142 -6.94 3.82 10.35
C GLY A 142 -7.37 5.20 10.88
N ASP A 143 -7.83 5.24 12.11
CA ASP A 143 -8.31 6.44 12.78
C ASP A 143 -7.27 7.57 12.82
N LEU A 144 -6.03 7.28 13.19
CA LEU A 144 -4.97 8.29 13.23
C LEU A 144 -4.76 8.93 11.84
N ALA A 145 -4.63 8.12 10.78
CA ALA A 145 -4.48 8.62 9.42
C ALA A 145 -5.73 9.39 8.94
N PHE A 146 -6.92 8.94 9.33
CA PHE A 146 -8.17 9.63 9.01
C PHE A 146 -8.19 11.06 9.54
N PHE A 147 -7.79 11.25 10.79
CA PHE A 147 -7.81 12.58 11.39
C PHE A 147 -6.70 13.52 10.88
N TYR A 148 -5.57 12.98 10.46
CA TYR A 148 -4.53 13.79 9.80
C TYR A 148 -5.02 14.46 8.51
N ASP A 149 -5.99 13.88 7.81
CA ASP A 149 -6.44 14.34 6.51
C ASP A 149 -7.96 14.64 6.46
N LEU A 150 -8.59 14.72 7.62
CA LEU A 150 -10.03 14.91 7.77
C LEU A 150 -10.54 16.15 7.02
N ASN A 151 -9.76 17.23 6.98
CA ASN A 151 -10.14 18.48 6.33
C ASN A 151 -10.48 18.29 4.83
N ALA A 152 -9.95 17.27 4.17
CA ALA A 152 -10.26 16.98 2.79
C ALA A 152 -11.76 16.70 2.58
N LEU A 153 -12.45 16.16 3.58
CA LEU A 153 -13.89 15.90 3.52
C LEU A 153 -14.76 17.16 3.56
N GLY A 154 -14.21 18.29 3.96
CA GLY A 154 -14.88 19.61 3.89
C GLY A 154 -14.99 20.17 2.47
N ASN A 155 -14.49 19.49 1.45
CA ASN A 155 -14.54 19.96 0.07
C ASN A 155 -15.95 19.82 -0.49
N HIS A 156 -16.58 20.93 -0.86
CA HIS A 156 -17.97 20.97 -1.34
C HIS A 156 -18.19 20.33 -2.73
N TYR A 157 -17.14 19.98 -3.45
CA TYR A 157 -17.23 19.24 -4.71
C TYR A 157 -17.34 17.73 -4.53
N ILE A 158 -17.18 17.22 -3.32
CA ILE A 158 -17.33 15.78 -3.03
C ILE A 158 -18.76 15.35 -3.34
N LYS A 159 -18.86 14.23 -4.07
CA LYS A 159 -20.14 13.62 -4.44
C LYS A 159 -20.42 12.38 -3.60
N ASN A 160 -21.58 11.78 -3.83
CA ASN A 160 -22.06 10.60 -3.09
C ASN A 160 -21.39 9.27 -3.52
N ASN A 161 -20.33 9.31 -4.28
CA ASN A 161 -19.60 8.13 -4.76
C ASN A 161 -18.45 7.68 -3.84
N ILE A 162 -18.23 8.35 -2.71
CA ILE A 162 -17.18 7.99 -1.74
C ILE A 162 -17.74 7.12 -0.62
N ARG A 163 -16.99 6.10 -0.22
CA ARG A 163 -17.22 5.22 0.94
C ARG A 163 -15.96 5.09 1.76
N ILE A 164 -16.05 5.31 3.06
CA ILE A 164 -14.90 5.23 3.95
C ILE A 164 -15.15 4.14 4.99
N LEU A 165 -14.27 3.15 5.03
CA LEU A 165 -14.17 2.19 6.11
C LEU A 165 -13.10 2.70 7.08
N LEU A 166 -13.55 3.28 8.17
CA LEU A 166 -12.69 3.75 9.26
C LEU A 166 -12.40 2.60 10.22
N VAL A 167 -11.13 2.23 10.31
CA VAL A 167 -10.63 1.25 11.28
C VAL A 167 -10.25 2.00 12.55
N ASN A 168 -11.21 2.11 13.48
CA ASN A 168 -11.00 2.83 14.73
C ASN A 168 -10.56 1.87 15.83
N ASN A 169 -9.28 1.91 16.17
CA ASN A 169 -8.69 1.15 17.27
C ASN A 169 -8.07 2.05 18.35
N GLY A 170 -8.19 3.37 18.22
CA GLY A 170 -7.79 4.38 19.19
C GLY A 170 -6.28 4.62 19.28
N GLU A 171 -5.47 4.07 18.37
CA GLU A 171 -4.01 4.18 18.46
C GLU A 171 -3.28 3.85 17.15
N GLY A 172 -2.03 4.32 17.02
CA GLY A 172 -1.13 3.95 15.93
C GLY A 172 -0.48 2.58 16.17
N ILE A 173 -1.08 1.49 15.70
CA ILE A 173 -0.63 0.10 15.97
C ILE A 173 0.75 -0.21 15.37
N GLU A 174 1.24 0.56 14.41
CA GLU A 174 2.55 0.29 13.78
C GLU A 174 3.66 0.19 14.83
N PHE A 175 3.62 1.02 15.85
CA PHE A 175 4.63 1.05 16.91
C PHE A 175 4.56 -0.15 17.87
N LYS A 176 3.48 -0.93 17.81
CA LYS A 176 3.30 -2.20 18.54
C LYS A 176 3.65 -3.43 17.72
N ASN A 177 4.07 -3.25 16.48
CA ASN A 177 4.59 -4.34 15.67
C ASN A 177 5.93 -4.82 16.27
N TYR A 178 6.07 -6.12 16.49
CA TYR A 178 7.28 -6.72 17.10
C TYR A 178 8.57 -6.42 16.31
N LEU A 179 8.47 -6.12 15.03
CA LEU A 179 9.61 -5.70 14.20
C LEU A 179 9.96 -4.21 14.37
N HIS A 180 9.09 -3.42 15.01
CA HIS A 180 9.34 -1.99 15.18
C HIS A 180 10.22 -1.73 16.40
N PRO A 181 11.23 -0.83 16.33
CA PRO A 181 12.10 -0.53 17.48
C PRO A 181 11.36 -0.05 18.73
N ALA A 182 10.19 0.59 18.59
CA ALA A 182 9.38 1.04 19.72
C ALA A 182 8.68 -0.09 20.49
N PHE A 183 8.57 -1.31 19.91
CA PHE A 183 7.95 -2.46 20.55
C PHE A 183 8.56 -2.79 21.92
N LYS A 184 9.87 -2.58 22.07
CA LYS A 184 10.61 -2.84 23.31
C LYS A 184 10.13 -2.00 24.51
N PHE A 185 9.43 -0.88 24.27
CA PHE A 185 8.93 -0.01 25.33
C PHE A 185 7.58 -0.46 25.89
N GLY A 186 6.94 -1.48 25.30
CA GLY A 186 5.67 -2.00 25.77
C GLY A 186 4.60 -0.92 25.91
N ASP A 187 3.92 -0.88 27.04
CA ASP A 187 2.84 0.09 27.29
C ASP A 187 3.31 1.54 27.37
N ALA A 188 4.57 1.80 27.71
CA ALA A 188 5.12 3.16 27.67
C ALA A 188 5.12 3.78 26.27
N ALA A 189 5.10 2.96 25.21
CA ALA A 189 4.97 3.44 23.82
C ALA A 189 3.57 4.02 23.52
N ASN A 190 2.55 3.67 24.31
CA ASN A 190 1.17 4.05 24.04
C ASN A 190 0.97 5.57 24.04
N GLU A 191 1.56 6.24 25.02
CA GLU A 191 1.40 7.68 25.21
C GLU A 191 2.18 8.50 24.18
N TYR A 192 3.42 8.12 23.89
CA TYR A 192 4.34 8.94 23.12
C TYR A 192 4.46 8.57 21.65
N PHE A 193 4.33 7.28 21.32
CA PHE A 193 4.53 6.78 19.96
C PHE A 193 3.23 6.35 19.29
N ALA A 194 2.38 5.61 20.01
CA ALA A 194 1.14 5.08 19.44
C ALA A 194 -0.01 6.09 19.41
N ALA A 195 0.18 7.27 19.98
CA ALA A 195 -0.81 8.35 20.06
C ALA A 195 -2.17 7.85 20.60
N ARG A 196 -2.14 6.96 21.61
CA ARG A 196 -3.33 6.40 22.23
C ARG A 196 -4.19 7.48 22.87
N GLY A 197 -5.50 7.40 22.70
CA GLY A 197 -6.45 8.35 23.29
C GLY A 197 -6.60 9.67 22.54
N HIS A 198 -6.10 9.76 21.30
CA HIS A 198 -6.33 10.95 20.46
C HIS A 198 -7.81 11.13 20.05
N PHE A 199 -8.66 10.10 20.32
CA PHE A 199 -10.11 10.16 20.20
C PHE A 199 -10.74 9.52 21.43
N GLY A 200 -11.03 10.30 22.39
CA GLY A 200 -11.86 9.90 23.51
C GLY A 200 -13.33 10.01 23.19
#